data_402c6f84cc5076f2f310b7bd4a32298b
#
_entry.id   402c6f84cc5076f2f310b7bd4a32298b
#
_cell.length_a   1.000
_cell.length_b   1.000
_cell.length_c   1.000
_cell.angle_alpha   90.00
_cell.angle_beta   90.00
_cell.angle_gamma   90.00
#
_symmetry.space_group_name_H-M   'P 1'
#
loop_
_entity.id
_entity.type
_entity.pdbx_description
1 polymer ?
#
loop_
_entity_poly.entity_id
_entity_poly.type
_entity_poly.pdbx_seq_one_letter_code
_entity_poly.pdbx_strand_id
1 'polypeptide(L)'
;MAFAVPFGSVANKEQLERGLHVAISNTVRIPPKSIDPTIKNYHWLDLVKGLFDAYDYGAETALIVDINDNIAEEPGFNVFTVKSGRLKTPAYGVLPGITRQTVFDLCGELGLSVIAGDIHRDELKGADEVFITSTAGGXHRRRHSS
;
A
#
# COMPACT_ATOMS: atom_id res chain seq x y z
N MET A 1 -1.00 29.29 -6.78
CA MET A 1 0.23 28.83 -7.49
C MET A 1 -0.14 27.64 -8.36
N ALA A 2 0.37 27.58 -9.59
CA ALA A 2 0.18 26.46 -10.50
C ALA A 2 1.54 26.07 -11.06
N PHE A 3 1.77 24.77 -11.18
CA PHE A 3 3.01 24.25 -11.75
C PHE A 3 2.72 22.92 -12.46
N ALA A 4 3.58 22.56 -13.40
CA ALA A 4 3.47 21.29 -14.11
C ALA A 4 4.76 20.48 -13.89
N VAL A 5 4.59 19.20 -13.72
CA VAL A 5 5.71 18.26 -13.64
C VAL A 5 5.54 17.20 -14.72
N PRO A 6 6.64 16.69 -15.28
CA PRO A 6 6.52 15.59 -16.24
C PRO A 6 5.83 14.38 -15.60
N PHE A 7 4.88 13.79 -16.31
CA PHE A 7 4.29 12.53 -15.87
C PHE A 7 5.33 11.41 -16.02
N GLY A 8 5.44 10.59 -15.00
CA GLY A 8 6.33 9.43 -15.01
C GLY A 8 5.80 8.33 -14.10
N SER A 9 6.29 7.13 -14.30
CA SER A 9 5.96 6.02 -13.41
C SER A 9 6.53 6.30 -12.02
N VAL A 10 5.82 5.89 -10.99
CA VAL A 10 6.28 5.96 -9.60
C VAL A 10 7.51 5.06 -9.40
N ALA A 11 7.57 3.95 -10.13
CA ALA A 11 8.73 3.05 -10.12
C ALA A 11 9.45 3.14 -11.46
N ASN A 12 10.78 3.18 -11.41
CA ASN A 12 11.61 3.12 -12.61
C ASN A 12 11.64 1.68 -13.17
N LYS A 13 12.25 1.49 -14.34
CA LYS A 13 12.27 0.19 -15.02
C LYS A 13 12.88 -0.92 -14.14
N GLU A 14 13.98 -0.62 -13.46
CA GLU A 14 14.64 -1.57 -12.58
C GLU A 14 13.69 -1.99 -11.42
N GLN A 15 13.03 -1.01 -10.79
CA GLN A 15 12.08 -1.24 -9.69
C GLN A 15 10.88 -2.06 -10.16
N LEU A 16 10.43 -1.86 -11.39
CA LEU A 16 9.33 -2.65 -11.97
C LEU A 16 9.73 -4.12 -12.14
N GLU A 17 11.00 -4.37 -12.47
CA GLU A 17 11.51 -5.73 -12.66
C GLU A 17 11.80 -6.45 -11.33
N ARG A 18 12.48 -5.78 -10.39
CA ARG A 18 12.87 -6.40 -9.11
C ARG A 18 11.86 -6.23 -7.97
N GLY A 19 10.93 -5.30 -8.12
CA GLY A 19 10.03 -4.88 -7.05
C GLY A 19 10.64 -3.74 -6.22
N LEU A 20 9.79 -3.13 -5.38
CA LEU A 20 10.21 -2.08 -4.45
C LEU A 20 10.72 -2.68 -3.14
N HIS A 21 11.73 -2.08 -2.56
CA HIS A 21 12.17 -2.39 -1.20
C HIS A 21 11.28 -1.61 -0.22
N VAL A 22 10.47 -2.30 0.56
CA VAL A 22 9.43 -1.72 1.41
C VAL A 22 9.73 -2.03 2.87
N ALA A 23 9.69 -1.02 3.73
CA ALA A 23 9.78 -1.20 5.18
C ALA A 23 8.39 -1.10 5.81
N ILE A 24 8.16 -1.81 6.91
CA ILE A 24 6.99 -1.58 7.75
C ILE A 24 7.44 -0.58 8.82
N SER A 25 6.93 0.65 8.73
CA SER A 25 7.26 1.70 9.69
C SER A 25 6.56 1.45 11.03
N ASN A 26 7.16 1.96 12.10
CA ASN A 26 6.53 1.97 13.41
C ASN A 26 5.63 3.19 13.62
N THR A 27 5.54 4.06 12.62
CA THR A 27 4.59 5.19 12.66
C THR A 27 3.17 4.65 12.56
N VAL A 28 2.33 5.09 13.49
CA VAL A 28 0.92 4.68 13.56
C VAL A 28 0.07 5.64 12.71
N ARG A 29 -0.77 5.08 11.86
CA ARG A 29 -1.74 5.82 11.04
C ARG A 29 -2.69 6.62 11.94
N ILE A 30 -2.99 7.85 11.56
CA ILE A 30 -4.01 8.66 12.26
C ILE A 30 -5.31 7.86 12.30
N PRO A 31 -5.90 7.65 13.49
CA PRO A 31 -7.10 6.82 13.60
C PRO A 31 -8.27 7.35 12.77
N PRO A 32 -9.06 6.46 12.14
CA PRO A 32 -10.24 6.88 11.36
C PRO A 32 -11.26 7.71 12.12
N LYS A 33 -11.29 7.60 13.45
CA LYS A 33 -12.16 8.44 14.30
C LYS A 33 -11.71 9.89 14.35
N SER A 34 -10.44 10.18 14.03
CA SER A 34 -9.90 11.54 14.02
C SER A 34 -9.95 12.16 12.63
N ILE A 35 -9.58 11.41 11.62
CA ILE A 35 -9.56 11.86 10.22
C ILE A 35 -10.15 10.73 9.38
N ASP A 36 -11.23 11.01 8.67
CA ASP A 36 -11.89 10.03 7.80
C ASP A 36 -10.96 9.64 6.63
N PRO A 37 -10.43 8.43 6.59
CA PRO A 37 -9.49 8.01 5.54
C PRO A 37 -10.15 7.83 4.17
N THR A 38 -11.49 7.76 4.14
CA THR A 38 -12.23 7.61 2.86
C THR A 38 -12.32 8.91 2.10
N ILE A 39 -12.03 10.04 2.75
CA ILE A 39 -11.99 11.35 2.13
C ILE A 39 -10.54 11.68 1.79
N LYS A 40 -10.23 11.86 0.50
CA LYS A 40 -8.88 12.24 0.08
C LYS A 40 -8.57 13.65 0.62
N ASN A 41 -7.51 13.75 1.42
CA ASN A 41 -7.21 14.96 2.18
C ASN A 41 -5.70 15.20 2.27
N TYR A 42 -5.31 16.26 2.97
CA TYR A 42 -3.89 16.65 3.13
C TYR A 42 -3.32 16.34 4.52
N HIS A 43 -4.01 15.56 5.35
CA HIS A 43 -3.48 15.09 6.63
C HIS A 43 -2.51 13.92 6.37
N TRP A 44 -1.32 14.24 5.91
CA TRP A 44 -0.34 13.29 5.42
C TRP A 44 0.89 13.16 6.32
N LEU A 45 0.90 13.82 7.48
CA LEU A 45 2.12 13.90 8.28
C LEU A 45 2.58 12.52 8.77
N ASP A 46 1.64 11.67 9.15
CA ASP A 46 1.95 10.28 9.55
C ASP A 46 2.50 9.47 8.36
N LEU A 47 1.91 9.63 7.17
CA LEU A 47 2.39 8.98 5.95
C LEU A 47 3.81 9.45 5.60
N VAL A 48 4.04 10.77 5.67
CA VAL A 48 5.36 11.37 5.39
C VAL A 48 6.38 10.91 6.42
N LYS A 49 6.00 10.88 7.70
CA LYS A 49 6.89 10.38 8.75
C LYS A 49 7.27 8.91 8.50
N GLY A 50 6.27 8.08 8.18
CA GLY A 50 6.51 6.67 7.87
C GLY A 50 7.47 6.51 6.68
N LEU A 51 7.34 7.37 5.67
CA LEU A 51 8.23 7.35 4.51
C LEU A 51 9.68 7.70 4.92
N PHE A 52 9.86 8.71 5.77
CA PHE A 52 11.21 9.05 6.27
C PHE A 52 11.78 7.91 7.12
N ASP A 53 10.96 7.27 7.98
CA ASP A 53 11.39 6.07 8.72
C ASP A 53 11.92 5.00 7.74
N ALA A 54 11.21 4.77 6.63
CA ALA A 54 11.64 3.79 5.63
C ALA A 54 12.99 4.16 5.01
N TYR A 55 13.19 5.43 4.68
CA TYR A 55 14.48 5.91 4.14
C TYR A 55 15.61 5.68 5.14
N ASP A 56 15.37 5.90 6.42
CA ASP A 56 16.37 5.65 7.49
C ASP A 56 16.74 4.16 7.57
N TYR A 57 15.84 3.25 7.17
CA TYR A 57 16.08 1.81 7.10
C TYR A 57 16.65 1.38 5.73
N GLY A 58 16.91 2.32 4.83
CA GLY A 58 17.40 2.04 3.48
C GLY A 58 16.33 1.48 2.54
N ALA A 59 15.06 1.62 2.89
CA ALA A 59 13.95 1.19 2.03
C ALA A 59 13.50 2.34 1.12
N GLU A 60 12.71 2.01 0.12
CA GLU A 60 12.26 2.96 -0.91
C GLU A 60 10.88 3.53 -0.59
N THR A 61 10.10 2.81 0.22
CA THR A 61 8.79 3.26 0.68
C THR A 61 8.39 2.52 1.95
N ALA A 62 7.28 2.93 2.55
CA ALA A 62 6.81 2.40 3.82
C ALA A 62 5.39 1.83 3.71
N LEU A 63 5.12 0.80 4.48
CA LEU A 63 3.76 0.47 4.90
C LEU A 63 3.61 0.95 6.33
N ILE A 64 2.56 1.69 6.62
CA ILE A 64 2.28 2.12 7.99
C ILE A 64 1.15 1.28 8.59
N VAL A 65 1.14 1.22 9.91
CA VAL A 65 0.23 0.34 10.65
C VAL A 65 -0.79 1.16 11.44
N ASP A 66 -1.89 0.52 11.79
CA ASP A 66 -2.84 1.10 12.74
C ASP A 66 -2.39 0.82 14.19
N ILE A 67 -3.19 1.24 15.17
CA ILE A 67 -2.88 1.08 16.59
C ILE A 67 -2.88 -0.40 17.04
N ASN A 68 -3.37 -1.30 16.21
CA ASN A 68 -3.40 -2.74 16.48
C ASN A 68 -2.35 -3.51 15.66
N ASP A 69 -1.37 -2.80 15.09
CA ASP A 69 -0.34 -3.36 14.20
C ASP A 69 -0.89 -3.98 12.91
N ASN A 70 -2.10 -3.61 12.50
CA ASN A 70 -2.61 -4.00 11.18
C ASN A 70 -2.11 -3.01 10.13
N ILE A 71 -1.74 -3.52 8.99
CA ILE A 71 -1.32 -2.70 7.84
C ILE A 71 -2.48 -1.79 7.44
N ALA A 72 -2.21 -0.52 7.33
CA ALA A 72 -3.17 0.47 6.82
C ALA A 72 -2.87 0.73 5.35
N GLU A 73 -1.97 1.67 5.06
CA GLU A 73 -1.67 1.99 3.66
C GLU A 73 -0.20 2.39 3.49
N GLU A 74 0.21 2.51 2.25
CA GLU A 74 1.49 3.05 1.85
C GLU A 74 1.26 4.54 1.49
N PRO A 75 2.23 5.43 1.66
CA PRO A 75 2.04 6.85 1.32
C PRO A 75 1.63 7.07 -0.14
N GLY A 76 0.32 7.17 -0.39
CA GLY A 76 -0.25 7.40 -1.71
C GLY A 76 -0.75 6.16 -2.46
N PHE A 77 -0.71 4.98 -1.83
CA PHE A 77 -1.05 3.71 -2.49
C PHE A 77 -1.86 2.81 -1.57
N ASN A 78 -2.66 1.92 -2.16
CA ASN A 78 -3.28 0.81 -1.43
C ASN A 78 -2.38 -0.43 -1.56
N VAL A 79 -2.46 -1.33 -0.59
CA VAL A 79 -1.65 -2.54 -0.57
C VAL A 79 -2.53 -3.78 -0.65
N PHE A 80 -2.03 -4.81 -1.30
CA PHE A 80 -2.63 -6.14 -1.39
C PHE A 80 -1.58 -7.18 -1.04
N THR A 81 -2.02 -8.23 -0.37
CA THR A 81 -1.23 -9.44 -0.17
C THR A 81 -1.86 -10.59 -0.93
N VAL A 82 -1.05 -11.55 -1.33
CA VAL A 82 -1.51 -12.81 -1.90
C VAL A 82 -0.96 -13.93 -1.01
N LYS A 83 -1.84 -14.84 -0.61
CA LYS A 83 -1.44 -16.05 0.13
C LYS A 83 -2.25 -17.23 -0.37
N SER A 84 -1.56 -18.25 -0.87
CA SER A 84 -2.17 -19.47 -1.42
C SER A 84 -3.26 -19.14 -2.45
N GLY A 85 -2.97 -18.18 -3.34
CA GLY A 85 -3.87 -17.79 -4.41
C GLY A 85 -5.04 -16.89 -3.99
N ARG A 86 -5.11 -16.49 -2.72
CA ARG A 86 -6.15 -15.60 -2.21
C ARG A 86 -5.58 -14.20 -2.02
N LEU A 87 -6.31 -13.20 -2.49
CA LEU A 87 -5.92 -11.80 -2.33
C LEU A 87 -6.58 -11.21 -1.09
N LYS A 88 -5.85 -10.34 -0.39
CA LYS A 88 -6.38 -9.62 0.77
C LYS A 88 -5.86 -8.19 0.75
N THR A 89 -6.69 -7.23 1.13
CA THR A 89 -6.32 -5.81 1.22
C THR A 89 -6.94 -5.22 2.49
N PRO A 90 -6.31 -4.25 3.15
CA PRO A 90 -6.90 -3.65 4.35
C PRO A 90 -8.30 -3.10 4.09
N ALA A 91 -9.20 -3.35 5.07
CA ALA A 91 -10.59 -2.87 5.01
C ALA A 91 -10.75 -1.49 5.63
N TYR A 92 -9.92 -1.16 6.61
CA TYR A 92 -10.10 0.02 7.46
C TYR A 92 -8.85 0.89 7.45
N GLY A 93 -9.05 2.19 7.69
CA GLY A 93 -7.94 3.13 7.78
C GLY A 93 -7.30 3.48 6.45
N VAL A 94 -7.98 3.18 5.32
CA VAL A 94 -7.43 3.34 3.98
C VAL A 94 -8.37 4.11 3.07
N LEU A 95 -7.80 4.77 2.07
CA LEU A 95 -8.59 5.39 1.01
C LEU A 95 -9.14 4.28 0.10
N PRO A 96 -10.46 4.31 -0.25
CA PRO A 96 -11.02 3.36 -1.23
C PRO A 96 -10.59 3.76 -2.65
N GLY A 97 -9.35 3.42 -3.01
CA GLY A 97 -8.73 3.83 -4.27
C GLY A 97 -9.42 3.24 -5.50
N ILE A 98 -9.45 4.01 -6.58
CA ILE A 98 -10.06 3.57 -7.86
C ILE A 98 -9.32 2.33 -8.38
N THR A 99 -7.98 2.36 -8.38
CA THR A 99 -7.19 1.19 -8.82
C THR A 99 -7.39 0.00 -7.89
N ARG A 100 -7.58 0.26 -6.58
CA ARG A 100 -7.94 -0.80 -5.63
C ARG A 100 -9.26 -1.46 -6.02
N GLN A 101 -10.27 -0.67 -6.38
CA GLN A 101 -11.56 -1.21 -6.83
C GLN A 101 -11.41 -2.04 -8.12
N THR A 102 -10.59 -1.57 -9.06
CA THR A 102 -10.31 -2.32 -10.30
C THR A 102 -9.77 -3.74 -10.00
N VAL A 103 -8.96 -3.89 -8.93
CA VAL A 103 -8.46 -5.22 -8.55
C VAL A 103 -9.62 -6.12 -8.13
N PHE A 104 -10.60 -5.60 -7.36
CA PHE A 104 -11.78 -6.40 -6.99
C PHE A 104 -12.58 -6.83 -8.24
N ASP A 105 -12.78 -5.89 -9.17
CA ASP A 105 -13.54 -6.15 -10.40
C ASP A 105 -12.84 -7.25 -11.24
N LEU A 106 -11.53 -7.11 -11.44
CA LEU A 106 -10.72 -8.10 -12.17
C LEU A 106 -10.72 -9.46 -11.49
N CYS A 107 -10.63 -9.49 -10.16
CA CYS A 107 -10.72 -10.76 -9.43
C CYS A 107 -12.06 -11.44 -9.67
N GLY A 108 -13.15 -10.66 -9.66
CA GLY A 108 -14.49 -11.18 -9.96
C GLY A 108 -14.56 -11.79 -11.36
N GLU A 109 -14.02 -11.08 -12.37
CA GLU A 109 -14.00 -11.56 -13.76
C GLU A 109 -13.16 -12.83 -13.94
N LEU A 110 -12.05 -12.93 -13.19
CA LEU A 110 -11.10 -14.04 -13.30
C LEU A 110 -11.41 -15.22 -12.35
N GLY A 111 -12.44 -15.08 -11.51
CA GLY A 111 -12.79 -16.11 -10.53
C GLY A 111 -11.76 -16.22 -9.40
N LEU A 112 -11.03 -15.15 -9.11
CA LEU A 112 -10.04 -15.14 -8.04
C LEU A 112 -10.68 -14.65 -6.74
N SER A 113 -10.23 -15.22 -5.61
CA SER A 113 -10.72 -14.80 -4.30
C SER A 113 -10.00 -13.52 -3.85
N VAL A 114 -10.77 -12.48 -3.52
CA VAL A 114 -10.24 -11.25 -2.95
C VAL A 114 -11.14 -10.80 -1.79
N ILE A 115 -10.55 -10.43 -0.67
CA ILE A 115 -11.29 -9.95 0.50
C ILE A 115 -10.67 -8.66 1.04
N ALA A 116 -11.52 -7.83 1.63
CA ALA A 116 -11.08 -6.70 2.44
C ALA A 116 -11.14 -7.13 3.92
N GLY A 117 -10.05 -6.97 4.65
CA GLY A 117 -9.95 -7.38 6.05
C GLY A 117 -8.64 -6.93 6.68
N ASP A 118 -8.50 -7.14 7.98
CA ASP A 118 -7.28 -6.75 8.69
C ASP A 118 -6.10 -7.63 8.26
N ILE A 119 -4.95 -7.02 8.04
CA ILE A 119 -3.71 -7.71 7.71
C ILE A 119 -2.68 -7.33 8.78
N HIS A 120 -2.46 -8.20 9.75
CA HIS A 120 -1.45 -7.94 10.78
C HIS A 120 -0.06 -7.89 10.13
N ARG A 121 0.83 -7.04 10.67
CA ARG A 121 2.19 -6.86 10.11
C ARG A 121 2.96 -8.19 9.99
N ASP A 122 2.73 -9.14 10.88
CA ASP A 122 3.38 -10.45 10.80
C ASP A 122 2.76 -11.34 9.74
N GLU A 123 1.46 -11.19 9.47
CA GLU A 123 0.79 -11.88 8.34
C GLU A 123 1.39 -11.42 7.02
N LEU A 124 1.68 -10.12 6.90
CA LEU A 124 2.29 -9.56 5.69
C LEU A 124 3.63 -10.23 5.38
N LYS A 125 4.46 -10.49 6.41
CA LYS A 125 5.78 -11.13 6.23
C LYS A 125 5.66 -12.55 5.64
N GLY A 126 4.54 -13.22 5.91
CA GLY A 126 4.29 -14.58 5.40
C GLY A 126 3.56 -14.63 4.07
N ALA A 127 3.28 -13.50 3.45
CA ALA A 127 2.58 -13.46 2.16
C ALA A 127 3.47 -14.02 1.03
N ASP A 128 2.86 -14.69 0.07
CA ASP A 128 3.58 -15.19 -1.11
C ASP A 128 3.93 -14.03 -2.04
N GLU A 129 3.05 -13.02 -2.12
CA GLU A 129 3.28 -11.80 -2.90
C GLU A 129 2.66 -10.62 -2.16
N VAL A 130 3.26 -9.44 -2.37
CA VAL A 130 2.69 -8.16 -1.95
C VAL A 130 2.76 -7.22 -3.14
N PHE A 131 1.69 -6.48 -3.40
CA PHE A 131 1.72 -5.45 -4.43
C PHE A 131 0.94 -4.21 -3.98
N ILE A 132 1.29 -3.08 -4.56
CA ILE A 132 0.66 -1.79 -4.26
C ILE A 132 -0.03 -1.26 -5.52
N THR A 133 -1.08 -0.47 -5.31
CA THR A 133 -1.86 0.09 -6.42
C THR A 133 -2.10 1.58 -6.23
N SER A 134 -1.99 2.33 -7.32
CA SER A 134 -2.37 3.74 -7.34
C SER A 134 -2.73 4.18 -8.76
N THR A 135 -3.39 5.31 -8.88
CA THR A 135 -3.65 5.93 -10.20
C THR A 135 -2.38 6.54 -10.81
N ALA A 136 -1.34 6.72 -10.01
CA ALA A 136 -0.07 7.32 -10.47
C ALA A 136 0.88 6.30 -11.10
N GLY A 137 0.68 4.99 -10.91
CA GLY A 137 1.65 4.03 -11.41
C GLY A 137 1.20 2.59 -11.58
N GLY A 138 -0.07 2.34 -11.36
CA GLY A 138 -0.59 0.97 -11.52
C GLY A 138 -0.09 0.01 -10.43
N UNK A 139 0.24 -1.19 -10.46
CA UNK A 139 0.52 -2.09 -9.70
C UNK A 139 1.86 -2.24 -9.69
N HIS A 140 2.34 -2.36 -8.72
CA HIS A 140 3.76 -2.64 -8.51
C HIS A 140 3.90 -3.85 -7.58
N ARG A 141 4.67 -4.80 -8.00
CA ARG A 141 4.87 -6.07 -7.31
C ARG A 141 6.15 -6.04 -6.47
N ARG A 142 6.10 -6.66 -5.29
CA ARG A 142 7.28 -6.97 -4.48
C ARG A 142 7.64 -8.45 -4.66
N ARG A 143 8.90 -8.74 -4.92
CA ARG A 143 9.42 -10.11 -4.77
C ARG A 143 10.04 -10.23 -3.37
N HIS A 144 9.72 -11.31 -2.69
CA HIS A 144 10.39 -11.65 -1.44
C HIS A 144 11.82 -12.07 -1.76
N SER A 145 12.79 -11.34 -1.22
CA SER A 145 14.13 -11.89 -1.11
C SER A 145 14.12 -12.81 0.11
N SER A 146 14.39 -14.08 -0.11
CA SER A 146 14.60 -15.08 0.94
C SER A 146 15.76 -14.67 1.86
#